data_7db2403b6a9a71bbaaa70b226123429a
#
_entry.id   7db2403b6a9a71bbaaa70b226123429a
#
_cell.length_a   1.000
_cell.length_b   1.000
_cell.length_c   1.000
_cell.angle_alpha   90.00
_cell.angle_beta   90.00
_cell.angle_gamma   90.00
#
_symmetry.space_group_name_H-M   'P 1'
#
loop_
_entity.id
_entity.type
_entity.pdbx_description
1 polymer ?
#
loop_
_entity_poly.entity_id
_entity_poly.type
_entity_poly.pdbx_seq_one_letter_code
_entity_poly.pdbx_strand_id
1 'polypeptide(L)'
;MHPLILVEHLGLALIGLYFVWGGLNHFRIFREVRAMLAERRWPIPGTILALASIWEAAAGAVLASGFYTVPAASALILFVVLASVLLLDFWNQGSDARTTALNGFLMNMALIGGLVLAMAQA
;
A
#
# COMPACT_ATOMS: atom_id res chain seq x y z
N MET A 1 10.21 -28.16 -13.03
CA MET A 1 9.99 -26.85 -12.35
C MET A 1 10.01 -25.75 -13.40
N HIS A 2 9.04 -24.87 -13.33
CA HIS A 2 8.94 -23.74 -14.25
C HIS A 2 10.11 -22.76 -13.97
N PRO A 3 10.94 -22.41 -14.97
CA PRO A 3 12.10 -21.56 -14.73
C PRO A 3 11.75 -20.15 -14.26
N LEU A 4 10.51 -19.67 -14.51
CA LEU A 4 10.08 -18.35 -14.08
C LEU A 4 9.57 -18.30 -12.64
N ILE A 5 9.52 -19.44 -11.94
CA ILE A 5 9.07 -19.47 -10.53
C ILE A 5 9.94 -18.57 -9.66
N LEU A 6 11.24 -18.61 -9.84
CA LEU A 6 12.16 -17.76 -9.07
C LEU A 6 11.94 -16.28 -9.38
N VAL A 7 11.68 -15.96 -10.64
CA VAL A 7 11.39 -14.58 -11.05
C VAL A 7 10.07 -14.10 -10.44
N GLU A 8 9.04 -14.95 -10.45
CA GLU A 8 7.76 -14.64 -9.83
C GLU A 8 7.91 -14.38 -8.33
N HIS A 9 8.65 -15.25 -7.63
CA HIS A 9 8.89 -15.09 -6.20
C HIS A 9 9.68 -13.82 -5.90
N LEU A 10 10.66 -13.47 -6.74
CA LEU A 10 11.39 -12.23 -6.59
C LEU A 10 10.44 -11.03 -6.70
N GLY A 11 9.55 -11.05 -7.68
CA GLY A 11 8.55 -9.98 -7.84
C GLY A 11 7.63 -9.86 -6.64
N LEU A 12 7.11 -10.99 -6.15
CA LEU A 12 6.26 -11.02 -4.97
C LEU A 12 7.00 -10.51 -3.73
N ALA A 13 8.27 -10.90 -3.57
CA ALA A 13 9.08 -10.45 -2.46
C ALA A 13 9.31 -8.93 -2.51
N LEU A 14 9.63 -8.40 -3.68
CA LEU A 14 9.86 -6.96 -3.83
C LEU A 14 8.61 -6.15 -3.49
N ILE A 15 7.47 -6.54 -4.04
CA ILE A 15 6.21 -5.84 -3.77
C ILE A 15 5.82 -6.02 -2.30
N GLY A 16 5.85 -7.26 -1.80
CA GLY A 16 5.45 -7.56 -0.44
C GLY A 16 6.31 -6.84 0.60
N LEU A 17 7.63 -6.85 0.42
CA LEU A 17 8.54 -6.18 1.34
C LEU A 17 8.39 -4.66 1.30
N TYR A 18 8.04 -4.11 0.15
CA TYR A 18 7.73 -2.68 0.06
C TYR A 18 6.57 -2.32 1.01
N PHE A 19 5.52 -3.13 1.02
CA PHE A 19 4.38 -2.90 1.91
C PHE A 19 4.71 -3.16 3.37
N VAL A 20 5.54 -4.17 3.66
CA VAL A 20 6.03 -4.40 5.03
C VAL A 20 6.78 -3.17 5.51
N TRP A 21 7.71 -2.68 4.70
CA TRP A 21 8.48 -1.49 5.04
C TRP A 21 7.56 -0.28 5.24
N GLY A 22 6.59 -0.08 4.33
CA GLY A 22 5.65 1.03 4.43
C GLY A 22 4.83 0.99 5.71
N GLY A 23 4.28 -0.17 6.03
CA GLY A 23 3.50 -0.33 7.26
C GLY A 23 4.33 -0.08 8.52
N LEU A 24 5.54 -0.63 8.56
CA LEU A 24 6.43 -0.41 9.69
C LEU A 24 6.89 1.06 9.78
N ASN A 25 7.14 1.68 8.63
CA ASN A 25 7.56 3.07 8.58
C ASN A 25 6.49 4.02 9.12
N HIS A 26 5.21 3.69 8.96
CA HIS A 26 4.12 4.47 9.53
C HIS A 26 4.23 4.57 11.05
N PHE A 27 4.74 3.52 11.72
CA PHE A 27 4.96 3.58 13.17
C PHE A 27 6.14 4.48 13.53
N ARG A 28 7.15 4.58 12.66
CA ARG A 28 8.29 5.47 12.88
C ARG A 28 7.88 6.93 12.78
N ILE A 29 7.00 7.26 11.83
CA ILE A 29 6.50 8.62 11.62
C ILE A 29 5.05 8.76 12.06
N PHE A 30 4.65 7.97 13.08
CA PHE A 30 3.26 7.85 13.51
C PHE A 30 2.65 9.19 13.90
N ARG A 31 3.41 9.98 14.65
CA ARG A 31 2.92 11.27 15.13
C ARG A 31 2.56 12.21 14.00
N GLU A 32 3.40 12.27 12.98
CA GLU A 32 3.21 13.16 11.83
C GLU A 32 2.02 12.72 10.98
N VAL A 33 1.91 11.43 10.71
CA VAL A 33 0.79 10.91 9.89
C VAL A 33 -0.52 11.02 10.66
N ARG A 34 -0.50 10.72 11.96
CA ARG A 34 -1.69 10.89 12.80
C ARG A 34 -2.18 12.34 12.80
N ALA A 35 -1.25 13.29 12.90
CA ALA A 35 -1.59 14.72 12.87
C ALA A 35 -2.23 15.10 11.53
N MET A 36 -1.70 14.57 10.42
CA MET A 36 -2.26 14.80 9.09
C MET A 36 -3.69 14.29 8.99
N LEU A 37 -3.96 13.09 9.50
CA LEU A 37 -5.31 12.52 9.50
C LEU A 37 -6.25 13.33 10.38
N ALA A 38 -5.77 13.82 11.52
CA ALA A 38 -6.56 14.66 12.40
C ALA A 38 -6.94 15.99 11.73
N GLU A 39 -6.03 16.58 10.96
CA GLU A 39 -6.29 17.78 10.19
C GLU A 39 -7.38 17.54 9.13
N ARG A 40 -7.44 16.34 8.58
CA ARG A 40 -8.47 15.93 7.63
C ARG A 40 -9.78 15.53 8.32
N ARG A 41 -9.85 15.71 9.64
CA ARG A 41 -11.03 15.44 10.47
C ARG A 41 -11.44 13.97 10.50
N TRP A 42 -10.46 13.06 10.39
CA TRP A 42 -10.72 11.63 10.52
C TRP A 42 -11.06 11.31 11.97
N PRO A 43 -12.08 10.45 12.21
CA PRO A 43 -12.35 9.97 13.57
C PRO A 43 -11.25 9.02 14.02
N ILE A 44 -10.93 9.02 15.31
CA ILE A 44 -9.93 8.14 15.92
C ILE A 44 -8.69 7.92 15.04
N PRO A 45 -7.99 9.01 14.63
CA PRO A 45 -6.95 8.88 13.60
C PRO A 45 -5.80 7.96 14.01
N GLY A 46 -5.43 7.92 15.28
CA GLY A 46 -4.37 7.03 15.75
C GLY A 46 -4.73 5.57 15.62
N THR A 47 -5.97 5.22 15.94
CA THR A 47 -6.45 3.83 15.83
C THR A 47 -6.54 3.40 14.37
N ILE A 48 -7.10 4.24 13.51
CA ILE A 48 -7.19 3.95 12.08
C ILE A 48 -5.80 3.76 11.49
N LEU A 49 -4.87 4.65 11.81
CA LEU A 49 -3.51 4.55 11.30
C LEU A 49 -2.82 3.27 11.76
N ALA A 50 -2.95 2.90 13.05
CA ALA A 50 -2.35 1.69 13.57
C ALA A 50 -2.90 0.45 12.87
N LEU A 51 -4.24 0.35 12.75
CA LEU A 51 -4.87 -0.79 12.10
C LEU A 51 -4.51 -0.89 10.62
N ALA A 52 -4.52 0.23 9.91
CA ALA A 52 -4.16 0.26 8.49
C ALA A 52 -2.70 -0.14 8.29
N SER A 53 -1.81 0.31 9.16
CA SER A 53 -0.38 -0.01 9.07
C SER A 53 -0.12 -1.49 9.33
N ILE A 54 -0.81 -2.07 10.31
CA ILE A 54 -0.73 -3.51 10.59
C ILE A 54 -1.27 -4.31 9.40
N TRP A 55 -2.40 -3.89 8.85
CA TRP A 55 -2.99 -4.52 7.67
C TRP A 55 -2.01 -4.53 6.50
N GLU A 56 -1.42 -3.38 6.22
CA GLU A 56 -0.46 -3.23 5.13
C GLU A 56 0.76 -4.12 5.32
N ALA A 57 1.36 -4.09 6.52
CA ALA A 57 2.55 -4.87 6.81
C ALA A 57 2.26 -6.37 6.80
N ALA A 58 1.14 -6.79 7.40
CA ALA A 58 0.77 -8.20 7.46
C ALA A 58 0.46 -8.77 6.08
N ALA A 59 -0.35 -8.07 5.29
CA ALA A 59 -0.67 -8.50 3.93
C ALA A 59 0.58 -8.51 3.04
N GLY A 60 1.46 -7.53 3.22
CA GLY A 60 2.73 -7.48 2.51
C GLY A 60 3.63 -8.68 2.83
N ALA A 61 3.70 -9.07 4.11
CA ALA A 61 4.48 -10.22 4.53
C ALA A 61 3.92 -11.52 3.93
N VAL A 62 2.61 -11.68 3.92
CA VAL A 62 1.97 -12.85 3.31
C VAL A 62 2.25 -12.88 1.80
N LEU A 63 2.15 -11.77 1.13
CA LEU A 63 2.45 -11.69 -0.31
C LEU A 63 3.91 -12.07 -0.58
N ALA A 64 4.84 -11.53 0.22
CA ALA A 64 6.26 -11.81 0.07
C ALA A 64 6.59 -13.30 0.28
N SER A 65 5.81 -13.99 1.11
CA SER A 65 6.03 -15.42 1.37
C SER A 65 5.70 -16.30 0.16
N GLY A 66 4.91 -15.79 -0.79
CA GLY A 66 4.47 -16.55 -1.94
C GLY A 66 3.26 -17.44 -1.67
N PHE A 67 2.80 -17.52 -0.43
CA PHE A 67 1.59 -18.26 -0.07
C PHE A 67 0.41 -17.30 0.01
N TYR A 68 -0.79 -17.82 -0.32
CA TYR A 68 -2.02 -17.02 -0.25
C TYR A 68 -1.93 -15.73 -1.07
N THR A 69 -1.34 -15.82 -2.26
CA THR A 69 -1.08 -14.65 -3.12
C THR A 69 -2.35 -13.88 -3.46
N VAL A 70 -3.43 -14.59 -3.84
CA VAL A 70 -4.67 -13.91 -4.25
C VAL A 70 -5.30 -13.14 -3.09
N PRO A 71 -5.53 -13.73 -1.90
CA PRO A 71 -6.09 -12.95 -0.80
C PRO A 71 -5.16 -11.82 -0.33
N ALA A 72 -3.84 -12.05 -0.30
CA ALA A 72 -2.89 -11.02 0.11
C ALA A 72 -2.88 -9.85 -0.87
N ALA A 73 -2.82 -10.13 -2.16
CA ALA A 73 -2.85 -9.09 -3.19
C ALA A 73 -4.18 -8.34 -3.17
N SER A 74 -5.29 -9.04 -2.99
CA SER A 74 -6.61 -8.41 -2.88
C SER A 74 -6.68 -7.45 -1.69
N ALA A 75 -6.14 -7.86 -0.54
CA ALA A 75 -6.10 -7.03 0.65
C ALA A 75 -5.26 -5.77 0.42
N LEU A 76 -4.14 -5.90 -0.28
CA LEU A 76 -3.28 -4.76 -0.59
C LEU A 76 -3.91 -3.84 -1.64
N ILE A 77 -4.59 -4.39 -2.64
CA ILE A 77 -5.31 -3.57 -3.62
C ILE A 77 -6.36 -2.72 -2.91
N LEU A 78 -7.13 -3.31 -2.01
CA LEU A 78 -8.12 -2.57 -1.22
C LEU A 78 -7.44 -1.43 -0.46
N PHE A 79 -6.34 -1.73 0.22
CA PHE A 79 -5.59 -0.71 0.98
C PHE A 79 -5.11 0.41 0.06
N VAL A 80 -4.49 0.08 -1.07
CA VAL A 80 -3.93 1.08 -1.99
C VAL A 80 -5.03 1.94 -2.60
N VAL A 81 -6.16 1.34 -2.99
CA VAL A 81 -7.29 2.10 -3.53
C VAL A 81 -7.82 3.08 -2.50
N LEU A 82 -8.07 2.63 -1.27
CA LEU A 82 -8.59 3.50 -0.23
C LEU A 82 -7.61 4.63 0.11
N ALA A 83 -6.33 4.29 0.26
CA ALA A 83 -5.30 5.29 0.54
C ALA A 83 -5.19 6.31 -0.59
N SER A 84 -5.26 5.86 -1.83
CA SER A 84 -5.16 6.76 -2.98
C SER A 84 -6.34 7.71 -3.07
N VAL A 85 -7.55 7.21 -2.92
CA VAL A 85 -8.75 8.04 -3.04
C VAL A 85 -8.88 8.99 -1.84
N LEU A 86 -8.55 8.51 -0.64
CA LEU A 86 -8.76 9.29 0.57
C LEU A 86 -7.61 10.23 0.91
N LEU A 87 -6.38 9.90 0.54
CA LEU A 87 -5.19 10.65 0.95
C LEU A 87 -4.42 11.27 -0.21
N LEU A 88 -4.54 10.73 -1.42
CA LEU A 88 -3.87 11.26 -2.61
C LEU A 88 -4.89 11.91 -3.56
N ASP A 89 -5.82 12.62 -2.98
CA ASP A 89 -6.92 13.27 -3.67
C ASP A 89 -6.45 14.56 -4.37
N PHE A 90 -5.63 14.40 -5.40
CA PHE A 90 -5.01 15.51 -6.12
C PHE A 90 -6.04 16.48 -6.71
N TRP A 91 -7.24 16.01 -6.98
CA TRP A 91 -8.34 16.85 -7.49
C TRP A 91 -8.81 17.89 -6.48
N ASN A 92 -8.51 17.68 -5.19
CA ASN A 92 -8.83 18.64 -4.12
C ASN A 92 -7.61 19.45 -3.68
N GLN A 93 -6.47 19.27 -4.34
CA GLN A 93 -5.22 19.93 -3.97
C GLN A 93 -4.87 21.01 -5.00
N GLY A 94 -4.04 21.97 -4.60
CA GLY A 94 -3.54 22.99 -5.49
C GLY A 94 -2.04 23.08 -5.50
N SER A 95 -1.47 23.66 -6.56
CA SER A 95 -0.04 23.94 -6.68
C SER A 95 0.84 22.68 -6.49
N ASP A 96 1.90 22.80 -5.70
CA ASP A 96 2.87 21.72 -5.49
C ASP A 96 2.28 20.52 -4.80
N ALA A 97 1.32 20.73 -3.89
CA ALA A 97 0.63 19.65 -3.21
C ALA A 97 -0.13 18.76 -4.19
N ARG A 98 -0.74 19.37 -5.21
CA ARG A 98 -1.44 18.61 -6.27
C ARG A 98 -0.48 17.73 -7.05
N THR A 99 0.67 18.26 -7.44
CA THR A 99 1.67 17.51 -8.19
C THR A 99 2.18 16.31 -7.38
N THR A 100 2.48 16.51 -6.11
CA THR A 100 2.94 15.43 -5.23
C THR A 100 1.87 14.36 -5.07
N ALA A 101 0.63 14.76 -4.82
CA ALA A 101 -0.48 13.82 -4.67
C ALA A 101 -0.74 13.06 -5.97
N LEU A 102 -0.71 13.74 -7.11
CA LEU A 102 -0.90 13.09 -8.41
C LEU A 102 0.19 12.05 -8.69
N ASN A 103 1.45 12.40 -8.43
CA ASN A 103 2.55 11.46 -8.63
C ASN A 103 2.40 10.22 -7.75
N GLY A 104 2.02 10.41 -6.49
CA GLY A 104 1.76 9.29 -5.58
C GLY A 104 0.58 8.44 -6.06
N PHE A 105 -0.47 9.07 -6.53
CA PHE A 105 -1.65 8.38 -7.07
C PHE A 105 -1.27 7.51 -8.27
N LEU A 106 -0.50 8.05 -9.21
CA LEU A 106 -0.05 7.32 -10.38
C LEU A 106 0.88 6.16 -10.02
N MET A 107 1.77 6.35 -9.04
CA MET A 107 2.61 5.27 -8.54
C MET A 107 1.77 4.15 -7.95
N ASN A 108 0.72 4.50 -7.21
CA ASN A 108 -0.19 3.51 -6.63
C ASN A 108 -0.97 2.76 -7.70
N MET A 109 -1.33 3.42 -8.81
CA MET A 109 -1.94 2.74 -9.95
C MET A 109 -0.99 1.68 -10.52
N ALA A 110 0.29 1.98 -10.62
CA ALA A 110 1.29 1.02 -11.07
C ALA A 110 1.43 -0.14 -10.10
N LEU A 111 1.38 0.12 -8.80
CA LEU A 111 1.40 -0.93 -7.77
C LEU A 111 0.18 -1.84 -7.90
N ILE A 112 -1.00 -1.28 -8.12
CA ILE A 112 -2.22 -2.06 -8.33
C ILE A 112 -2.04 -2.96 -9.55
N GLY A 113 -1.47 -2.44 -10.64
CA GLY A 113 -1.17 -3.24 -11.82
C GLY A 113 -0.29 -4.44 -11.50
N GLY A 114 0.77 -4.22 -10.72
CA GLY A 114 1.64 -5.30 -10.27
C GLY A 114 0.91 -6.33 -9.42
N LEU A 115 0.04 -5.88 -8.51
CA LEU A 115 -0.74 -6.77 -7.66
C LEU A 115 -1.76 -7.58 -8.48
N VAL A 116 -2.39 -6.97 -9.47
CA VAL A 116 -3.31 -7.68 -10.37
C VAL A 116 -2.55 -8.77 -11.15
N LEU A 117 -1.35 -8.46 -11.65
CA LEU A 117 -0.51 -9.44 -12.32
C LEU A 117 -0.14 -10.58 -11.38
N ALA A 118 0.19 -10.27 -10.12
CA ALA A 118 0.49 -11.28 -9.12
C ALA A 118 -0.68 -12.23 -8.93
N MET A 119 -1.91 -11.70 -8.86
CA MET A 119 -3.11 -12.52 -8.75
C MET A 119 -3.29 -13.43 -9.97
N ALA A 120 -3.03 -12.90 -11.17
CA ALA A 120 -3.17 -13.66 -12.41
C ALA A 120 -2.15 -14.80 -12.53
N GLN A 121 -0.99 -14.66 -11.87
CA GLN A 121 0.06 -15.67 -11.88
C GLN A 121 -0.12 -16.74 -10.80
N ALA A 122 -1.01 -16.51 -9.86
CA ALA A 122 -1.20 -17.40 -8.71
C ALA A 122 -1.91 -18.72 -9.05
#